data_fd02c58f593a253e9d4f4129d686b236
#
_entry.id   fd02c58f593a253e9d4f4129d686b236
#
_cell.length_a   1.000
_cell.length_b   1.000
_cell.length_c   1.000
_cell.angle_alpha   90.00
_cell.angle_beta   90.00
_cell.angle_gamma   90.00
#
_symmetry.space_group_name_H-M   'P 1'
#
loop_
_entity.id
_entity.type
_entity.pdbx_description
1 polymer ?
#
loop_
_entity_poly.entity_id
_entity_poly.type
_entity_poly.pdbx_seq_one_letter_code
_entity_poly.pdbx_strand_id
1 'polypeptide(L)'
;GEEAIETLKEEPFDIVLTELKLPDMNGINLIRKGKEVCANALYIILTNHNCIKTAVEAVKSGAFHYLLKPYKKEELLLDIKTAVDFIKLKKENIALHKQIEKNYSFENIVGKSKAMQTVYELVEKVADSDSTTLILGESGTGKELIAKTIHYNSPRKDMPFIPVNCGAIPEDLLESELFGHEKGAFT
;
A
#
# COMPACT_ATOMS: atom_id res chain seq x y z
N GLY A 1 -2.04 -1.38 -30.51
CA GLY A 1 -2.74 -1.31 -29.22
C GLY A 1 -3.28 -2.66 -28.81
N GLU A 2 -4.06 -3.35 -29.64
CA GLU A 2 -4.56 -4.72 -29.32
C GLU A 2 -3.39 -5.70 -29.15
N GLU A 3 -2.39 -5.68 -30.05
CA GLU A 3 -1.17 -6.49 -29.93
C GLU A 3 -0.45 -6.24 -28.60
N ALA A 4 -0.34 -4.97 -28.17
CA ALA A 4 0.27 -4.63 -26.89
C ALA A 4 -0.51 -5.23 -25.70
N ILE A 5 -1.85 -5.28 -25.79
CA ILE A 5 -2.68 -5.91 -24.74
C ILE A 5 -2.46 -7.42 -24.73
N GLU A 6 -2.32 -8.06 -25.88
CA GLU A 6 -2.02 -9.49 -25.95
C GLU A 6 -0.64 -9.79 -25.35
N THR A 7 0.38 -9.01 -25.70
CA THR A 7 1.73 -9.14 -25.12
C THR A 7 1.70 -8.94 -23.59
N LEU A 8 0.90 -8.00 -23.08
CA LEU A 8 0.74 -7.77 -21.65
C LEU A 8 0.04 -8.92 -20.91
N LYS A 9 -0.72 -9.77 -21.61
CA LYS A 9 -1.30 -10.99 -21.04
C LYS A 9 -0.29 -12.13 -20.95
N GLU A 10 0.63 -12.20 -21.91
CA GLU A 10 1.62 -13.26 -22.01
C GLU A 10 2.81 -13.04 -21.08
N GLU A 11 3.27 -11.77 -20.97
CA GLU A 11 4.44 -11.43 -20.17
C GLU A 11 4.17 -10.22 -19.26
N PRO A 12 4.67 -10.23 -18.01
CA PRO A 12 4.58 -9.07 -17.13
C PRO A 12 5.59 -7.98 -17.50
N PHE A 13 5.12 -6.76 -17.65
CA PHE A 13 5.96 -5.58 -17.86
C PHE A 13 5.88 -4.64 -16.66
N ASP A 14 7.01 -4.04 -16.30
CA ASP A 14 7.07 -3.03 -15.25
C ASP A 14 6.66 -1.64 -15.76
N ILE A 15 7.04 -1.28 -17.00
CA ILE A 15 6.77 0.03 -17.61
C ILE A 15 6.31 -0.16 -19.06
N VAL A 16 5.25 0.57 -19.43
CA VAL A 16 4.70 0.61 -20.78
C VAL A 16 4.75 2.04 -21.30
N LEU A 17 5.45 2.24 -22.40
CA LEU A 17 5.45 3.52 -23.12
C LEU A 17 4.47 3.43 -24.27
N THR A 18 3.55 4.38 -24.38
CA THR A 18 2.54 4.38 -25.45
C THR A 18 2.32 5.76 -26.03
N GLU A 19 1.91 5.81 -27.28
CA GLU A 19 1.39 7.02 -27.92
C GLU A 19 -0.08 7.20 -27.54
N LEU A 20 -0.55 8.44 -27.49
CA LEU A 20 -1.98 8.74 -27.25
C LEU A 20 -2.86 8.26 -28.40
N LYS A 21 -2.41 8.44 -29.64
CA LYS A 21 -3.12 8.01 -30.85
C LYS A 21 -2.39 6.80 -31.44
N LEU A 22 -2.94 5.62 -31.21
CA LEU A 22 -2.51 4.40 -31.88
C LEU A 22 -3.36 4.14 -33.12
N PRO A 23 -2.91 3.35 -34.09
CA PRO A 23 -3.65 3.06 -35.32
C PRO A 23 -5.03 2.42 -35.09
N ASP A 24 -5.13 1.60 -34.04
CA ASP A 24 -6.30 0.74 -33.73
C ASP A 24 -7.07 1.19 -32.49
N MET A 25 -6.48 2.03 -31.60
CA MET A 25 -7.15 2.53 -30.42
C MET A 25 -6.53 3.83 -29.86
N ASN A 26 -7.18 4.40 -28.84
CA ASN A 26 -6.60 5.48 -28.05
C ASN A 26 -5.71 4.92 -26.93
N GLY A 27 -4.53 5.50 -26.70
CA GLY A 27 -3.60 5.11 -25.63
C GLY A 27 -4.22 5.14 -24.23
N ILE A 28 -5.22 6.00 -23.98
CA ILE A 28 -5.99 5.98 -22.73
C ILE A 28 -6.78 4.67 -22.58
N ASN A 29 -7.38 4.19 -23.66
CA ASN A 29 -8.08 2.91 -23.66
C ASN A 29 -7.11 1.74 -23.48
N LEU A 30 -5.90 1.83 -24.07
CA LEU A 30 -4.84 0.86 -23.84
C LEU A 30 -4.47 0.81 -22.35
N ILE A 31 -4.34 1.95 -21.67
CA ILE A 31 -4.05 2.00 -20.24
C ILE A 31 -5.17 1.33 -19.43
N ARG A 32 -6.45 1.63 -19.72
CA ARG A 32 -7.56 1.02 -19.00
C ARG A 32 -7.58 -0.49 -19.14
N LYS A 33 -7.55 -1.01 -20.37
CA LYS A 33 -7.51 -2.44 -20.66
C LYS A 33 -6.22 -3.10 -20.13
N GLY A 34 -5.07 -2.44 -20.30
CA GLY A 34 -3.78 -2.93 -19.84
C GLY A 34 -3.71 -3.09 -18.32
N LYS A 35 -4.37 -2.19 -17.56
CA LYS A 35 -4.46 -2.33 -16.09
C LYS A 35 -5.31 -3.49 -15.62
N GLU A 36 -6.28 -3.93 -16.42
CA GLU A 36 -7.07 -5.13 -16.11
C GLU A 36 -6.23 -6.41 -16.21
N VAL A 37 -5.24 -6.44 -17.12
CA VAL A 37 -4.39 -7.62 -17.35
C VAL A 37 -3.03 -7.52 -16.68
N CYS A 38 -2.48 -6.33 -16.53
CA CYS A 38 -1.18 -6.05 -15.89
C CYS A 38 -1.31 -4.87 -14.93
N ALA A 39 -1.97 -5.09 -13.78
CA ALA A 39 -2.34 -4.05 -12.81
C ALA A 39 -1.15 -3.28 -12.22
N ASN A 40 0.04 -3.89 -12.19
CA ASN A 40 1.25 -3.30 -11.59
C ASN A 40 2.11 -2.52 -12.58
N ALA A 41 1.86 -2.62 -13.88
CA ALA A 41 2.59 -1.86 -14.89
C ALA A 41 2.32 -0.36 -14.76
N LEU A 42 3.36 0.44 -14.93
CA LEU A 42 3.27 1.91 -15.01
C LEU A 42 3.22 2.33 -16.47
N TYR A 43 2.26 3.17 -16.81
CA TYR A 43 2.02 3.60 -18.17
C TYR A 43 2.45 5.05 -18.34
N ILE A 44 3.31 5.34 -19.35
CA ILE A 44 3.77 6.68 -19.70
C ILE A 44 3.29 6.96 -21.13
N ILE A 45 2.56 8.06 -21.30
CA ILE A 45 2.08 8.51 -22.60
C ILE A 45 3.10 9.46 -23.22
N LEU A 46 3.51 9.18 -24.44
CA LEU A 46 4.37 10.04 -25.27
C LEU A 46 3.55 10.55 -26.46
N THR A 47 3.31 11.87 -26.58
CA THR A 47 2.39 12.37 -27.62
C THR A 47 2.73 13.76 -28.15
N ASN A 48 2.30 14.03 -29.38
CA ASN A 48 2.32 15.38 -29.96
C ASN A 48 1.12 16.24 -29.56
N HIS A 49 0.15 15.67 -28.81
CA HIS A 49 -1.09 16.37 -28.47
C HIS A 49 -0.91 17.21 -27.19
N ASN A 50 -0.84 18.53 -27.36
CA ASN A 50 -0.79 19.48 -26.25
C ASN A 50 -2.22 19.90 -25.86
N CYS A 51 -2.94 19.05 -25.11
CA CYS A 51 -4.28 19.36 -24.61
C CYS A 51 -4.38 19.01 -23.12
N ILE A 52 -4.60 20.02 -22.31
CA ILE A 52 -4.72 19.86 -20.85
C ILE A 52 -5.82 18.87 -20.47
N LYS A 53 -6.98 18.92 -21.17
CA LYS A 53 -8.09 17.99 -20.90
C LYS A 53 -7.67 16.54 -21.10
N THR A 54 -6.93 16.25 -22.16
CA THR A 54 -6.45 14.90 -22.47
C THR A 54 -5.39 14.43 -21.47
N ALA A 55 -4.49 15.32 -21.04
CA ALA A 55 -3.49 15.02 -20.01
C ALA A 55 -4.18 14.66 -18.66
N VAL A 56 -5.18 15.46 -18.26
CA VAL A 56 -5.97 15.18 -17.05
C VAL A 56 -6.74 13.86 -17.18
N GLU A 57 -7.32 13.56 -18.33
CA GLU A 57 -8.00 12.28 -18.59
C GLU A 57 -7.03 11.10 -18.52
N ALA A 58 -5.85 11.23 -19.09
CA ALA A 58 -4.79 10.22 -19.03
C ALA A 58 -4.41 9.88 -17.58
N VAL A 59 -4.16 10.89 -16.76
CA VAL A 59 -3.84 10.72 -15.33
C VAL A 59 -5.00 10.06 -14.58
N LYS A 60 -6.25 10.51 -14.79
CA LYS A 60 -7.46 9.89 -14.19
C LYS A 60 -7.63 8.43 -14.63
N SER A 61 -7.19 8.08 -15.82
CA SER A 61 -7.22 6.70 -16.33
C SER A 61 -6.03 5.86 -15.84
N GLY A 62 -5.11 6.48 -15.09
CA GLY A 62 -4.00 5.83 -14.43
C GLY A 62 -2.69 5.86 -15.19
N ALA A 63 -2.50 6.80 -16.12
CA ALA A 63 -1.17 7.09 -16.62
C ALA A 63 -0.28 7.56 -15.45
N PHE A 64 0.94 7.05 -15.41
CA PHE A 64 1.96 7.47 -14.44
C PHE A 64 2.55 8.83 -14.83
N HIS A 65 2.83 9.00 -16.14
CA HIS A 65 3.35 10.24 -16.72
C HIS A 65 2.75 10.52 -18.10
N TYR A 66 2.79 11.79 -18.50
CA TYR A 66 2.35 12.27 -19.81
C TYR A 66 3.41 13.23 -20.34
N LEU A 67 4.11 12.85 -21.40
CA LEU A 67 5.24 13.60 -21.96
C LEU A 67 4.93 14.09 -23.38
N LEU A 68 5.16 15.38 -23.62
CA LEU A 68 4.91 16.00 -24.91
C LEU A 68 6.12 15.87 -25.85
N LYS A 69 5.89 15.51 -27.08
CA LYS A 69 6.88 15.55 -28.15
C LYS A 69 6.96 16.98 -28.75
N PRO A 70 8.15 17.50 -29.11
CA PRO A 70 9.47 16.88 -28.92
C PRO A 70 9.92 16.97 -27.45
N TYR A 71 10.41 15.88 -26.89
CA TYR A 71 11.00 15.84 -25.56
C TYR A 71 12.51 15.64 -25.61
N LYS A 72 13.21 16.10 -24.58
CA LYS A 72 14.63 15.82 -24.43
C LYS A 72 14.83 14.40 -23.89
N LYS A 73 15.90 13.75 -24.32
CA LYS A 73 16.26 12.41 -23.84
C LYS A 73 16.34 12.34 -22.32
N GLU A 74 16.87 13.40 -21.71
CA GLU A 74 17.02 13.53 -20.26
C GLU A 74 15.68 13.54 -19.53
N GLU A 75 14.64 14.16 -20.11
CA GLU A 75 13.29 14.20 -19.55
C GLU A 75 12.67 12.80 -19.52
N LEU A 76 12.72 12.07 -20.64
CA LEU A 76 12.21 10.70 -20.71
C LEU A 76 12.97 9.77 -19.75
N LEU A 77 14.31 9.90 -19.68
CA LEU A 77 15.10 9.10 -18.76
C LEU A 77 14.78 9.40 -17.29
N LEU A 78 14.49 10.67 -16.96
CA LEU A 78 14.06 11.05 -15.61
C LEU A 78 12.72 10.39 -15.25
N ASP A 79 11.75 10.43 -16.17
CA ASP A 79 10.44 9.83 -15.97
C ASP A 79 10.52 8.31 -15.78
N ILE A 80 11.34 7.64 -16.63
CA ILE A 80 11.59 6.21 -16.50
C ILE A 80 12.26 5.89 -15.16
N LYS A 81 13.27 6.68 -14.76
CA LYS A 81 13.94 6.50 -13.47
C LYS A 81 12.97 6.64 -12.31
N THR A 82 12.13 7.68 -12.34
CA THR A 82 11.09 7.90 -11.31
C THR A 82 10.12 6.71 -11.24
N ALA A 83 9.72 6.16 -12.39
CA ALA A 83 8.88 4.98 -12.46
C ALA A 83 9.57 3.74 -11.87
N VAL A 84 10.85 3.53 -12.19
CA VAL A 84 11.64 2.42 -11.63
C VAL A 84 11.79 2.54 -10.11
N ASP A 85 12.11 3.74 -9.61
CA ASP A 85 12.25 4.01 -8.18
C ASP A 85 10.91 3.77 -7.44
N PHE A 86 9.80 4.20 -8.03
CA PHE A 86 8.45 3.94 -7.50
C PHE A 86 8.13 2.44 -7.42
N ILE A 87 8.43 1.68 -8.49
CA ILE A 87 8.23 0.23 -8.52
C ILE A 87 9.07 -0.46 -7.44
N LYS A 88 10.34 -0.05 -7.30
CA LYS A 88 11.25 -0.59 -6.30
C LYS A 88 10.72 -0.36 -4.89
N LEU A 89 10.35 0.88 -4.55
CA LEU A 89 9.76 1.21 -3.25
C LEU A 89 8.48 0.43 -2.97
N LYS A 90 7.61 0.26 -3.97
CA LYS A 90 6.39 -0.55 -3.84
C LYS A 90 6.71 -2.02 -3.57
N LYS A 91 7.66 -2.60 -4.30
CA LYS A 91 8.10 -4.00 -4.09
C LYS A 91 8.72 -4.19 -2.70
N GLU A 92 9.58 -3.25 -2.25
CA GLU A 92 10.18 -3.26 -0.92
C GLU A 92 9.12 -3.15 0.18
N ASN A 93 8.15 -2.24 0.02
CA ASN A 93 7.05 -2.09 0.98
C ASN A 93 6.24 -3.39 1.11
N ILE A 94 5.84 -4.01 0.00
CA ILE A 94 5.13 -5.30 -0.01
C ILE A 94 5.97 -6.39 0.67
N ALA A 95 7.27 -6.43 0.42
CA ALA A 95 8.15 -7.43 1.02
C ALA A 95 8.25 -7.24 2.54
N LEU A 96 8.37 -5.98 3.02
CA LEU A 96 8.38 -5.66 4.44
C LEU A 96 7.07 -6.03 5.13
N HIS A 97 5.92 -5.72 4.50
CA HIS A 97 4.61 -6.12 5.02
C HIS A 97 4.48 -7.65 5.15
N LYS A 98 4.91 -8.40 4.13
CA LYS A 98 4.92 -9.87 4.18
C LYS A 98 5.84 -10.44 5.27
N GLN A 99 6.98 -9.80 5.54
CA GLN A 99 7.85 -10.19 6.65
C GLN A 99 7.19 -9.97 8.01
N ILE A 100 6.52 -8.82 8.17
CA ILE A 100 5.77 -8.51 9.39
C ILE A 100 4.62 -9.51 9.58
N GLU A 101 3.80 -9.75 8.56
CA GLU A 101 2.71 -10.74 8.60
C GLU A 101 3.22 -12.12 9.01
N LYS A 102 4.35 -12.57 8.42
CA LYS A 102 4.96 -13.86 8.76
C LYS A 102 5.39 -13.91 10.22
N ASN A 103 5.95 -12.83 10.77
CA ASN A 103 6.41 -12.81 12.16
C ASN A 103 5.26 -12.88 13.17
N TYR A 104 4.07 -12.37 12.81
CA TYR A 104 2.89 -12.31 13.67
C TYR A 104 1.78 -13.27 13.23
N SER A 105 2.08 -14.26 12.36
CA SER A 105 1.13 -15.32 12.04
C SER A 105 0.90 -16.22 13.27
N PHE A 106 -0.30 -16.77 13.40
CA PHE A 106 -0.67 -17.69 14.49
C PHE A 106 0.29 -18.88 14.63
N GLU A 107 0.88 -19.34 13.51
CA GLU A 107 1.82 -20.46 13.48
C GLU A 107 3.15 -20.16 14.21
N ASN A 108 3.53 -18.90 14.31
CA ASN A 108 4.81 -18.48 14.90
C ASN A 108 4.71 -18.11 16.38
N ILE A 109 3.51 -18.10 16.96
CA ILE A 109 3.37 -17.85 18.39
C ILE A 109 3.67 -19.13 19.15
N VAL A 110 4.71 -19.06 19.98
CA VAL A 110 5.17 -20.21 20.77
C VAL A 110 4.23 -20.46 21.96
N GLY A 111 3.52 -21.58 21.95
CA GLY A 111 2.71 -22.02 23.10
C GLY A 111 1.82 -23.20 22.75
N LYS A 112 2.18 -24.39 23.26
CA LYS A 112 1.44 -25.66 23.01
C LYS A 112 0.50 -26.03 24.18
N SER A 113 0.41 -25.19 25.22
CA SER A 113 -0.49 -25.47 26.36
C SER A 113 -1.95 -25.28 25.97
N LYS A 114 -2.86 -26.05 26.57
CA LYS A 114 -4.30 -25.89 26.36
C LYS A 114 -4.79 -24.48 26.62
N ALA A 115 -4.24 -23.81 27.66
CA ALA A 115 -4.58 -22.42 27.96
C ALA A 115 -4.21 -21.45 26.83
N MET A 116 -3.04 -21.61 26.21
CA MET A 116 -2.63 -20.80 25.07
C MET A 116 -3.45 -21.10 23.81
N GLN A 117 -3.86 -22.34 23.59
CA GLN A 117 -4.76 -22.68 22.50
C GLN A 117 -6.12 -21.96 22.60
N THR A 118 -6.70 -21.89 23.82
CA THR A 118 -7.90 -21.10 24.06
C THR A 118 -7.69 -19.60 23.77
N VAL A 119 -6.51 -19.05 24.13
CA VAL A 119 -6.16 -17.66 23.80
C VAL A 119 -6.10 -17.46 22.28
N TYR A 120 -5.50 -18.39 21.54
CA TYR A 120 -5.42 -18.31 20.07
C TYR A 120 -6.79 -18.34 19.40
N GLU A 121 -7.70 -19.24 19.84
CA GLU A 121 -9.07 -19.29 19.36
C GLU A 121 -9.83 -17.97 19.60
N LEU A 122 -9.58 -17.31 20.74
CA LEU A 122 -10.14 -16.00 21.03
C LEU A 122 -9.54 -14.90 20.15
N VAL A 123 -8.21 -14.92 19.94
CA VAL A 123 -7.51 -13.96 19.07
C VAL A 123 -8.00 -14.05 17.64
N GLU A 124 -8.21 -15.25 17.12
CA GLU A 124 -8.78 -15.48 15.78
C GLU A 124 -10.16 -14.83 15.63
N LYS A 125 -11.05 -15.07 16.59
CA LYS A 125 -12.41 -14.50 16.61
C LYS A 125 -12.43 -12.99 16.71
N VAL A 126 -11.50 -12.43 17.50
CA VAL A 126 -11.41 -10.98 17.75
C VAL A 126 -10.76 -10.27 16.56
N ALA A 127 -9.83 -10.90 15.87
CA ALA A 127 -9.13 -10.32 14.72
C ALA A 127 -10.11 -9.87 13.61
N ASP A 128 -11.19 -10.62 13.38
CA ASP A 128 -12.23 -10.30 12.39
C ASP A 128 -13.24 -9.22 12.86
N SER A 129 -13.13 -8.76 14.12
CA SER A 129 -14.08 -7.81 14.67
C SER A 129 -13.46 -6.41 14.88
N ASP A 130 -14.31 -5.37 14.84
CA ASP A 130 -13.91 -3.99 15.20
C ASP A 130 -14.09 -3.68 16.70
N SER A 131 -14.28 -4.71 17.53
CA SER A 131 -14.52 -4.54 18.95
C SER A 131 -13.27 -4.13 19.72
N THR A 132 -13.43 -3.27 20.72
CA THR A 132 -12.36 -2.94 21.67
C THR A 132 -11.98 -4.19 22.47
N THR A 133 -10.71 -4.51 22.48
CA THR A 133 -10.18 -5.71 23.13
C THR A 133 -9.31 -5.34 24.31
N LEU A 134 -9.59 -5.93 25.49
CA LEU A 134 -8.75 -5.82 26.68
C LEU A 134 -7.91 -7.09 26.84
N ILE A 135 -6.57 -6.93 26.87
CA ILE A 135 -5.61 -8.01 27.09
C ILE A 135 -5.01 -7.90 28.48
N LEU A 136 -5.28 -8.88 29.33
CA LEU A 136 -4.80 -8.94 30.72
C LEU A 136 -3.69 -9.98 30.88
N GLY A 137 -2.75 -9.71 31.76
CA GLY A 137 -1.65 -10.62 32.11
C GLY A 137 -0.52 -9.90 32.84
N GLU A 138 0.37 -10.66 33.48
CA GLU A 138 1.54 -10.12 34.18
C GLU A 138 2.53 -9.43 33.19
N SER A 139 3.47 -8.67 33.76
CA SER A 139 4.54 -8.05 32.95
C SER A 139 5.39 -9.15 32.29
N GLY A 140 5.76 -8.93 31.01
CA GLY A 140 6.59 -9.88 30.27
C GLY A 140 5.86 -11.10 29.68
N THR A 141 4.54 -11.26 29.86
CA THR A 141 3.77 -12.42 29.33
C THR A 141 3.47 -12.37 27.82
N GLY A 142 3.89 -11.33 27.11
CA GLY A 142 3.70 -11.21 25.66
C GLY A 142 2.39 -10.54 25.23
N LYS A 143 1.74 -9.74 26.09
CA LYS A 143 0.51 -8.99 25.76
C LYS A 143 0.63 -8.17 24.48
N GLU A 144 1.77 -7.50 24.27
CA GLU A 144 2.04 -6.73 23.06
C GLU A 144 2.12 -7.63 21.82
N LEU A 145 2.70 -8.83 21.96
CA LEU A 145 2.73 -9.82 20.89
C LEU A 145 1.31 -10.23 20.48
N ILE A 146 0.44 -10.50 21.45
CA ILE A 146 -0.98 -10.83 21.19
C ILE A 146 -1.69 -9.66 20.50
N ALA A 147 -1.49 -8.42 20.95
CA ALA A 147 -2.08 -7.24 20.31
C ALA A 147 -1.64 -7.08 18.84
N LYS A 148 -0.34 -7.26 18.56
CA LYS A 148 0.19 -7.27 17.20
C LYS A 148 -0.36 -8.42 16.37
N THR A 149 -0.50 -9.61 16.95
CA THR A 149 -1.10 -10.76 16.26
C THR A 149 -2.55 -10.48 15.88
N ILE A 150 -3.36 -9.90 16.76
CA ILE A 150 -4.73 -9.49 16.44
C ILE A 150 -4.72 -8.51 15.26
N HIS A 151 -3.88 -7.47 15.30
CA HIS A 151 -3.82 -6.46 14.25
C HIS A 151 -3.40 -7.04 12.90
N TYR A 152 -2.27 -7.77 12.84
CA TYR A 152 -1.73 -8.30 11.59
C TYR A 152 -2.51 -9.48 10.99
N ASN A 153 -3.47 -10.05 11.72
CA ASN A 153 -4.41 -11.04 11.21
C ASN A 153 -5.83 -10.47 11.03
N SER A 154 -6.02 -9.16 11.15
CA SER A 154 -7.30 -8.48 10.96
C SER A 154 -7.46 -7.89 9.54
N PRO A 155 -8.68 -7.49 9.13
CA PRO A 155 -8.88 -6.70 7.91
C PRO A 155 -8.09 -5.38 7.86
N ARG A 156 -7.57 -4.92 9.01
CA ARG A 156 -6.75 -3.70 9.16
C ARG A 156 -5.24 -3.97 9.13
N LYS A 157 -4.80 -5.15 8.75
CA LYS A 157 -3.38 -5.57 8.74
C LYS A 157 -2.44 -4.64 7.96
N ASP A 158 -2.96 -3.99 6.92
CA ASP A 158 -2.23 -3.04 6.08
C ASP A 158 -2.23 -1.60 6.65
N MET A 159 -2.96 -1.36 7.74
CA MET A 159 -3.00 -0.08 8.43
C MET A 159 -1.89 0.01 9.49
N PRO A 160 -1.45 1.23 9.88
CA PRO A 160 -0.44 1.40 10.92
C PRO A 160 -0.89 0.82 12.27
N PHE A 161 -0.03 0.03 12.91
CA PHE A 161 -0.16 -0.35 14.33
C PHE A 161 0.61 0.66 15.18
N ILE A 162 -0.10 1.42 16.00
CA ILE A 162 0.50 2.50 16.82
C ILE A 162 0.44 2.11 18.29
N PRO A 163 1.54 1.59 18.87
CA PRO A 163 1.60 1.31 20.31
C PRO A 163 1.82 2.61 21.09
N VAL A 164 0.99 2.83 22.12
CA VAL A 164 1.14 3.98 23.03
C VAL A 164 1.43 3.45 24.43
N ASN A 165 2.59 3.83 24.99
CA ASN A 165 2.93 3.52 26.38
C ASN A 165 2.39 4.61 27.31
N CYS A 166 1.16 4.44 27.79
CA CYS A 166 0.53 5.43 28.67
C CYS A 166 1.31 5.68 29.97
N GLY A 167 2.09 4.71 30.46
CA GLY A 167 2.92 4.89 31.64
C GLY A 167 4.15 5.79 31.46
N ALA A 168 4.51 6.07 30.18
CA ALA A 168 5.62 6.96 29.83
C ALA A 168 5.17 8.40 29.53
N ILE A 169 3.85 8.65 29.45
CA ILE A 169 3.28 9.97 29.17
C ILE A 169 2.90 10.61 30.50
N PRO A 170 3.31 11.88 30.78
CA PRO A 170 2.82 12.64 31.93
C PRO A 170 1.30 12.71 31.95
N GLU A 171 0.67 12.60 33.14
CA GLU A 171 -0.78 12.57 33.28
C GLU A 171 -1.47 13.79 32.66
N ASP A 172 -0.88 14.97 32.77
CA ASP A 172 -1.34 16.25 32.21
C ASP A 172 -1.28 16.33 30.68
N LEU A 173 -0.51 15.47 30.02
CA LEU A 173 -0.40 15.41 28.57
C LEU A 173 -1.15 14.22 27.95
N LEU A 174 -1.61 13.27 28.76
CA LEU A 174 -2.18 12.01 28.28
C LEU A 174 -3.40 12.22 27.37
N GLU A 175 -4.31 13.11 27.76
CA GLU A 175 -5.51 13.39 26.95
C GLU A 175 -5.14 14.05 25.62
N SER A 176 -4.21 15.00 25.62
CA SER A 176 -3.78 15.67 24.40
C SER A 176 -3.02 14.78 23.43
N GLU A 177 -2.23 13.82 23.94
CA GLU A 177 -1.51 12.86 23.11
C GLU A 177 -2.43 11.79 22.52
N LEU A 178 -3.47 11.35 23.27
CA LEU A 178 -4.41 10.33 22.80
C LEU A 178 -5.50 10.88 21.87
N PHE A 179 -5.99 12.09 22.11
CA PHE A 179 -7.16 12.65 21.40
C PHE A 179 -6.83 13.90 20.59
N GLY A 180 -5.59 14.39 20.68
CA GLY A 180 -5.19 15.64 20.09
C GLY A 180 -5.73 16.87 20.84
N HIS A 181 -5.27 18.05 20.43
CA HIS A 181 -5.76 19.31 20.98
C HIS A 181 -5.92 20.38 19.88
N GLU A 182 -6.80 21.32 20.06
CA GLU A 182 -6.93 22.46 19.17
C GLU A 182 -5.73 23.41 19.32
N LYS A 183 -5.33 24.02 18.19
CA LYS A 183 -4.19 24.94 18.16
C LYS A 183 -4.46 26.13 19.09
N GLY A 184 -3.67 26.24 20.18
CA GLY A 184 -3.80 27.29 21.20
C GLY A 184 -4.53 26.86 22.48
N ALA A 185 -4.88 25.58 22.65
CA ALA A 185 -5.52 25.09 23.89
C ALA A 185 -4.56 25.02 25.09
N PHE A 186 -3.25 25.01 24.84
CA PHE A 186 -2.21 25.10 25.86
C PHE A 186 -1.34 26.32 25.60
N THR A 187 -1.31 27.25 26.52
CA THR A 187 -0.37 28.38 26.61
C THR A 187 0.71 28.06 27.64
#